data_c425816122fafad30361c88f6920d54b
#
_entry.id   c425816122fafad30361c88f6920d54b
#
_cell.length_a   1.000
_cell.length_b   1.000
_cell.length_c   1.000
_cell.angle_alpha   90.00
_cell.angle_beta   90.00
_cell.angle_gamma   90.00
#
_symmetry.space_group_name_H-M   'P 1'
#
loop_
_entity.id
_entity.type
_entity.pdbx_description
1 polymer ?
#
loop_
_entity_poly.entity_id
_entity_poly.type
_entity_poly.pdbx_seq_one_letter_code
_entity_poly.pdbx_strand_id
1 'polypeptide(L)' 'MSIHIGKEIKAELLRQERGVSWLADKLHCDRTNVYDIFKREGIDTRLLERISMILHRNFFALYCQEDNLGVEEHTTVV' A
#
# COMPACT_ATOMS: atom_id res chain seq x y z
N MET A 1 -1.48 -6.78 15.81
CA MET A 1 -1.40 -5.44 15.35
C MET A 1 -1.91 -5.31 13.95
N SER A 2 -2.68 -4.33 13.65
CA SER A 2 -3.25 -4.23 12.31
C SER A 2 -2.57 -3.12 11.53
N ILE A 3 -2.55 -3.30 10.22
CA ILE A 3 -1.96 -2.34 9.31
C ILE A 3 -3.05 -1.49 8.72
N HIS A 4 -2.87 -0.19 8.75
CA HIS A 4 -3.77 0.73 8.08
C HIS A 4 -3.12 1.09 6.76
N ILE A 5 -3.49 0.37 5.69
CA ILE A 5 -2.79 0.50 4.42
C ILE A 5 -2.87 1.92 3.86
N GLY A 6 -3.98 2.59 4.05
CA GLY A 6 -4.10 3.96 3.55
C GLY A 6 -3.10 4.91 4.17
N LYS A 7 -2.83 4.75 5.47
CA LYS A 7 -1.84 5.59 6.13
C LYS A 7 -0.44 5.26 5.66
N GLU A 8 -0.17 4.00 5.39
CA GLU A 8 1.14 3.59 4.89
C GLU A 8 1.41 4.17 3.50
N ILE A 9 0.38 4.15 2.66
CA ILE A 9 0.50 4.72 1.31
C ILE A 9 0.73 6.21 1.39
N LYS A 10 -0.04 6.88 2.25
CA LYS A 10 0.11 8.33 2.40
C LYS A 10 1.50 8.69 2.91
N ALA A 11 1.99 7.94 3.89
CA ALA A 11 3.30 8.20 4.46
C ALA A 11 4.40 8.03 3.41
N GLU A 12 4.27 7.00 2.57
CA GLU A 12 5.27 6.77 1.54
C GLU A 12 5.24 7.88 0.47
N LEU A 13 4.03 8.33 0.13
CA LEU A 13 3.89 9.41 -0.84
C LEU A 13 4.58 10.67 -0.33
N LEU A 14 4.37 10.99 0.94
CA LEU A 14 4.99 12.15 1.56
C LEU A 14 6.50 11.98 1.65
N ARG A 15 6.97 10.79 1.98
CA ARG A 15 8.39 10.53 2.06
C ARG A 15 9.08 10.76 0.72
N GLN A 16 8.40 10.43 -0.36
CA GLN A 16 8.94 10.64 -1.70
C GLN A 16 8.71 12.05 -2.21
N GLU A 17 8.06 12.89 -1.40
CA GLU A 17 7.77 14.28 -1.77
C GLU A 17 6.90 14.37 -3.00
N ARG A 18 5.95 13.44 -3.13
CA ARG A 18 5.00 13.45 -4.22
C ARG A 18 3.66 13.95 -3.73
N GLY A 19 2.92 14.62 -4.59
CA GLY A 19 1.61 15.14 -4.23
C GLY A 19 0.49 14.19 -4.58
N VAL A 20 -0.68 14.49 -4.04
CA VAL A 20 -1.88 13.70 -4.31
C VAL A 20 -2.22 13.73 -5.80
N SER A 21 -2.05 14.87 -6.45
CA SER A 21 -2.33 14.97 -7.88
C SER A 21 -1.44 14.06 -8.69
N TRP A 22 -0.18 13.92 -8.29
CA TRP A 22 0.74 13.05 -8.98
C TRP A 22 0.26 11.60 -8.92
N LEU A 23 -0.17 11.16 -7.73
CA LEU A 23 -0.62 9.79 -7.57
C LEU A 23 -1.94 9.57 -8.30
N ALA A 24 -2.85 10.54 -8.24
CA ALA A 24 -4.13 10.44 -8.96
C ALA A 24 -3.89 10.29 -10.44
N ASP A 25 -2.95 11.04 -10.97
CA ASP A 25 -2.62 10.96 -12.39
C ASP A 25 -2.07 9.58 -12.74
N LYS A 26 -1.18 9.04 -11.93
CA LYS A 26 -0.63 7.72 -12.18
C LYS A 26 -1.67 6.61 -12.09
N LEU A 27 -2.66 6.80 -11.22
CA LEU A 27 -3.73 5.82 -11.07
C LEU A 27 -4.88 6.06 -12.03
N HIS A 28 -4.82 7.14 -12.81
CA HIS A 28 -5.88 7.50 -13.76
C HIS A 28 -7.22 7.70 -13.03
N CYS A 29 -7.17 8.43 -11.92
CA CYS A 29 -8.38 8.70 -11.16
C CYS A 29 -8.32 10.12 -10.61
N ASP A 30 -9.39 10.53 -9.91
CA ASP A 30 -9.48 11.84 -9.34
C ASP A 30 -8.77 11.89 -8.00
N ARG A 31 -8.40 13.09 -7.57
CA ARG A 31 -7.79 13.28 -6.26
C ARG A 31 -8.70 12.79 -5.14
N THR A 32 -10.01 12.93 -5.32
CA THR A 32 -10.96 12.45 -4.34
C THR A 32 -10.78 10.96 -4.07
N ASN A 33 -10.52 10.19 -5.13
CA ASN A 33 -10.29 8.78 -4.98
C ASN A 33 -9.01 8.49 -4.19
N VAL A 34 -8.00 9.31 -4.37
CA VAL A 34 -6.75 9.13 -3.62
C VAL A 34 -6.99 9.41 -2.14
N TYR A 35 -7.73 10.48 -1.83
CA TYR A 35 -8.05 10.77 -0.44
C TYR A 35 -8.87 9.64 0.18
N ASP A 36 -9.75 9.03 -0.60
CA ASP A 36 -10.53 7.91 -0.12
C ASP A 36 -9.63 6.71 0.20
N ILE A 37 -8.63 6.47 -0.65
CA ILE A 37 -7.68 5.38 -0.41
C ILE A 37 -6.95 5.60 0.91
N PHE A 38 -6.58 6.85 1.20
CA PHE A 38 -5.85 7.14 2.43
C PHE A 38 -6.66 6.81 3.68
N LYS A 39 -7.98 6.77 3.57
CA LYS A 39 -8.84 6.50 4.71
C LYS A 39 -9.06 5.02 4.94
N ARG A 40 -8.69 4.18 3.99
CA ARG A 40 -9.01 2.77 4.07
C ARG A 40 -7.99 2.01 4.88
N GLU A 41 -8.49 1.11 5.72
CA GLU A 41 -7.61 0.21 6.46
C GLU A 41 -7.11 -0.91 5.57
N GLY A 42 -7.88 -1.27 4.56
CA GLY A 42 -7.49 -2.32 3.61
C GLY A 42 -7.98 -1.98 2.23
N ILE A 43 -7.30 -2.48 1.22
CA ILE A 43 -7.70 -2.30 -0.17
C ILE A 43 -7.50 -3.61 -0.89
N ASP A 44 -8.06 -3.73 -2.09
CA ASP A 44 -7.92 -4.99 -2.80
C ASP A 44 -6.50 -5.14 -3.33
N THR A 45 -6.13 -6.37 -3.65
CA THR A 45 -4.75 -6.68 -4.02
C THR A 45 -4.35 -6.08 -5.35
N ARG A 46 -5.30 -5.93 -6.28
CA ARG A 46 -4.97 -5.33 -7.57
C ARG A 46 -4.58 -3.87 -7.41
N LEU A 47 -5.35 -3.13 -6.63
CA LEU A 47 -5.04 -1.73 -6.41
C LEU A 47 -3.74 -1.59 -5.64
N LEU A 48 -3.52 -2.45 -4.65
CA LEU A 48 -2.29 -2.39 -3.88
C LEU A 48 -1.09 -2.70 -4.77
N GLU A 49 -1.24 -3.63 -5.68
CA GLU A 49 -0.16 -3.96 -6.61
C GLU A 49 0.19 -2.76 -7.47
N ARG A 50 -0.82 -2.09 -8.01
CA ARG A 50 -0.58 -0.91 -8.85
C ARG A 50 0.12 0.18 -8.07
N ILE A 51 -0.33 0.45 -6.85
CA ILE A 51 0.27 1.49 -6.02
C ILE A 51 1.70 1.11 -5.67
N SER A 52 1.96 -0.16 -5.38
CA SER A 52 3.30 -0.63 -5.08
C SER A 52 4.24 -0.39 -6.24
N MET A 53 3.77 -0.64 -7.45
CA MET A 53 4.59 -0.41 -8.64
C MET A 53 4.83 1.08 -8.88
N ILE A 54 3.80 1.89 -8.68
CA ILE A 54 3.92 3.33 -8.91
C ILE A 54 4.90 3.96 -7.92
N LEU A 55 4.81 3.56 -6.66
CA LEU A 55 5.65 4.14 -5.62
C LEU A 55 6.96 3.37 -5.41
N HIS A 56 7.17 2.32 -6.16
CA HIS A 56 8.39 1.52 -6.09
C HIS A 56 8.63 1.01 -4.67
N ARG A 57 7.55 0.59 -4.01
CA ARG A 57 7.64 0.02 -2.68
C ARG A 57 6.69 -1.17 -2.61
N ASN A 58 7.19 -2.27 -2.09
CA ASN A 58 6.36 -3.47 -1.95
C ASN A 58 5.55 -3.39 -0.67
N PHE A 59 4.33 -2.87 -0.76
CA PHE A 59 3.46 -2.76 0.40
C PHE A 59 3.02 -4.13 0.92
N PHE A 60 3.11 -5.16 0.11
CA PHE A 60 2.76 -6.50 0.57
C PHE A 60 3.72 -6.99 1.66
N ALA A 61 4.91 -6.45 1.69
CA ALA A 61 5.88 -6.83 2.72
C ALA A 61 5.40 -6.46 4.12
N LEU A 62 4.54 -5.46 4.25
CA LEU A 62 3.99 -5.09 5.54
C LEU A 62 3.18 -6.24 6.13
N TYR A 63 2.41 -6.91 5.27
CA TYR A 63 1.59 -8.03 5.70
C TYR A 63 2.43 -9.27 5.97
N CYS A 64 3.48 -9.44 5.21
CA CYS A 64 4.38 -10.55 5.45
C CYS A 64 5.06 -10.45 6.80
N GLN A 65 5.42 -9.24 7.21
CA GLN A 65 6.04 -9.06 8.51
C GLN A 65 5.08 -9.44 9.61
N GLU A 66 3.82 -9.08 9.45
CA GLU A 66 2.82 -9.41 10.42
C GLU A 66 2.57 -10.90 10.47
N ASP A 67 2.54 -11.54 9.32
CA ASP A 67 2.30 -12.95 9.25
C ASP A 67 3.47 -13.74 9.76
N ASN A 68 4.64 -13.20 9.64
CA ASN A 68 5.81 -13.88 10.05
C ASN A 68 5.76 -14.37 11.45
N LEU A 69 5.00 -13.73 12.27
CA LEU A 69 4.85 -14.18 13.59
C LEU A 69 4.27 -15.55 13.67
N GLY A 70 3.48 -15.93 12.70
CA GLY A 70 2.81 -17.18 12.76
C GLY A 70 3.28 -18.18 11.84
N VAL A 71 3.73 -17.81 10.76
CA VAL A 71 3.90 -18.74 9.83
C VAL A 71 5.09 -18.97 9.23
N GLU A 72 5.75 -18.32 9.30
CA GLU A 72 6.81 -18.42 8.69
C GLU A 72 7.21 -19.63 8.38
N GLU A 73 6.86 -20.38 8.61
CA GLU A 73 7.23 -21.51 8.32
C GLU A 73 6.77 -22.00 7.28
N HIS A 74 6.21 -21.77 6.71
CA HIS A 74 5.89 -22.38 5.77
C HIS A 74 6.13 -22.06 4.70
N THR A 75 6.25 -21.73 4.85
CA THR A 75 6.46 -21.69 4.07
C THR A 75 7.17 -21.98 3.46
N THR A 76 7.46 -22.01 3.66
CA THR A 76 8.14 -22.38 3.25
C THR A 76 8.21 -23.12 2.53
N VAL A 77 7.97 -23.36 2.60
CA VAL A 77 8.04 -24.13 2.12
C VAL A 77 8.12 -24.33 1.08
N VAL A 78 8.04 -24.32 0.93
CA VAL A 78 8.13 -24.49 0.12
C VAL A 78 8.52 -24.41 -0.47
#